data_c564ab467ba2f3e97497df53b0794cd5
#
_entry.id   c564ab467ba2f3e97497df53b0794cd5
#
_cell.length_a   1.000
_cell.length_b   1.000
_cell.length_c   1.000
_cell.angle_alpha   90.00
_cell.angle_beta   90.00
_cell.angle_gamma   90.00
#
_symmetry.space_group_name_H-M   'P 1'
#
loop_
_entity.id
_entity.type
_entity.pdbx_description
1 polymer ?
#
loop_
_entity_poly.entity_id
_entity_poly.type
_entity_poly.pdbx_seq_one_letter_code
_entity_poly.pdbx_strand_id
1 'polypeptide(L)'
;RDSSIPVSGGNVSFYNQTGEEPILPTPVVGVLGVIDDVHKAIGNELGTVGEKEVLIALGETKDEFGGSIWQQVSADTSDASSLNGLPPQVDMANEKRLAEFFHGNDLLTAAHDISEGGLAVTAFEMAKRAGATADGAGLGLNLDLTAVHEDEFVAAFSESASRVLVATTADRADQVLALSLIHI
;
A
#
# COMPACT_ATOMS: atom_id res chain seq x y z
N ARG A 1 4.01 16.49 20.09
CA ARG A 1 3.13 15.70 21.00
C ARG A 1 3.16 14.31 20.46
N ASP A 2 3.76 13.37 21.20
CA ASP A 2 3.67 11.96 20.90
C ASP A 2 2.19 11.57 20.98
N SER A 3 1.59 11.31 19.83
CA SER A 3 0.27 10.69 19.77
C SER A 3 0.46 9.20 20.04
N SER A 4 0.72 8.85 21.30
CA SER A 4 0.75 7.45 21.69
C SER A 4 -0.67 6.90 21.65
N ILE A 5 -0.92 5.99 20.73
CA ILE A 5 -2.15 5.19 20.73
C ILE A 5 -2.06 4.24 21.90
N PRO A 6 -3.01 4.27 22.85
CA PRO A 6 -2.97 3.41 24.02
C PRO A 6 -3.18 1.95 23.63
N VAL A 7 -2.37 1.06 24.19
CA VAL A 7 -2.58 -0.38 24.07
C VAL A 7 -3.70 -0.79 25.02
N SER A 8 -4.80 -1.33 24.48
CA SER A 8 -5.95 -1.77 25.24
C SER A 8 -5.86 -3.24 25.70
N GLY A 9 -5.05 -4.03 25.05
CA GLY A 9 -4.86 -5.44 25.39
C GLY A 9 -3.97 -6.15 24.39
N GLY A 10 -3.63 -7.38 24.70
CA GLY A 10 -2.82 -8.23 23.83
C GLY A 10 -2.58 -9.59 24.45
N ASN A 11 -2.06 -10.50 23.68
CA ASN A 11 -1.64 -11.84 24.10
C ASN A 11 -0.28 -12.16 23.50
N VAL A 12 0.60 -12.73 24.31
CA VAL A 12 1.86 -13.31 23.85
C VAL A 12 1.89 -14.77 24.29
N SER A 13 2.10 -15.66 23.35
CA SER A 13 2.20 -17.10 23.61
C SER A 13 3.52 -17.63 23.07
N PHE A 14 4.21 -18.46 23.84
CA PHE A 14 5.39 -19.17 23.41
C PHE A 14 5.08 -20.56 22.84
N TYR A 15 3.82 -21.00 22.93
CA TYR A 15 3.34 -22.22 22.32
C TYR A 15 2.73 -21.92 20.95
N ASN A 16 3.61 -21.68 19.97
CA ASN A 16 3.21 -21.31 18.63
C ASN A 16 3.54 -22.45 17.66
N GLN A 17 2.76 -23.52 17.73
CA GLN A 17 2.91 -24.66 16.83
C GLN A 17 1.56 -25.33 16.57
N THR A 18 1.44 -25.98 15.41
CA THR A 18 0.32 -26.84 15.05
C THR A 18 0.85 -28.25 14.87
N GLY A 19 0.54 -29.12 15.83
CA GLY A 19 1.19 -30.43 15.90
C GLY A 19 2.68 -30.28 16.21
N GLU A 20 3.55 -30.76 15.32
CA GLU A 20 5.02 -30.63 15.42
C GLU A 20 5.59 -29.46 14.59
N GLU A 21 4.75 -28.77 13.82
CA GLU A 21 5.15 -27.66 12.95
C GLU A 21 5.08 -26.32 13.69
N PRO A 22 6.21 -25.62 13.86
CA PRO A 22 6.21 -24.28 14.44
C PRO A 22 5.59 -23.28 13.47
N ILE A 23 4.78 -22.36 13.99
CA ILE A 23 4.28 -21.23 13.19
C ILE A 23 5.35 -20.13 13.08
N LEU A 24 5.25 -19.31 12.08
CA LEU A 24 6.14 -18.15 11.91
C LEU A 24 5.99 -17.17 13.09
N PRO A 25 7.09 -16.59 13.59
CA PRO A 25 7.08 -15.65 14.71
C PRO A 25 6.57 -14.27 14.25
N THR A 26 5.31 -14.21 13.81
CA THR A 26 4.69 -13.02 13.23
C THR A 26 3.80 -12.33 14.26
N PRO A 27 4.11 -11.08 14.67
CA PRO A 27 3.20 -10.30 15.49
C PRO A 27 2.00 -9.82 14.65
N VAL A 28 0.81 -9.92 15.22
CA VAL A 28 -0.42 -9.39 14.64
C VAL A 28 -0.88 -8.21 15.49
N VAL A 29 -1.05 -7.04 14.87
CA VAL A 29 -1.47 -5.83 15.55
C VAL A 29 -2.79 -5.34 14.98
N GLY A 30 -3.81 -5.23 15.84
CA GLY A 30 -5.09 -4.63 15.51
C GLY A 30 -5.14 -3.18 15.98
N VAL A 31 -5.58 -2.28 15.11
CA VAL A 31 -5.78 -0.86 15.43
C VAL A 31 -7.25 -0.52 15.20
N LEU A 32 -7.88 0.09 16.21
CA LEU A 32 -9.26 0.56 16.12
C LEU A 32 -9.28 2.08 16.06
N GLY A 33 -9.92 2.62 15.02
CA GLY A 33 -10.21 4.04 14.88
C GLY A 33 -11.71 4.30 14.78
N VAL A 34 -12.13 5.52 15.05
CA VAL A 34 -13.50 5.98 14.90
C VAL A 34 -13.51 7.15 13.92
N ILE A 35 -14.41 7.11 12.96
CA ILE A 35 -14.68 8.20 12.03
C ILE A 35 -16.08 8.76 12.33
N ASP A 36 -16.20 10.07 12.46
CA ASP A 36 -17.47 10.71 12.82
C ASP A 36 -18.51 10.66 11.69
N ASP A 37 -18.05 10.67 10.47
CA ASP A 37 -18.88 10.60 9.26
C ASP A 37 -18.34 9.56 8.30
N VAL A 38 -19.05 8.45 8.15
CA VAL A 38 -18.68 7.35 7.28
C VAL A 38 -18.56 7.76 5.79
N HIS A 39 -19.27 8.81 5.37
CA HIS A 39 -19.19 9.33 4.00
C HIS A 39 -17.85 10.01 3.68
N LYS A 40 -17.04 10.28 4.69
CA LYS A 40 -15.67 10.78 4.53
C LYS A 40 -14.61 9.68 4.46
N ALA A 41 -15.03 8.42 4.58
CA ALA A 41 -14.12 7.30 4.40
C ALA A 41 -13.66 7.24 2.93
N ILE A 42 -12.35 7.18 2.73
CA ILE A 42 -11.76 7.01 1.41
C ILE A 42 -11.68 5.51 1.13
N GLY A 43 -12.34 5.06 0.06
CA GLY A 43 -12.27 3.66 -0.40
C GLY A 43 -10.97 3.38 -1.16
N ASN A 44 -10.79 2.11 -1.51
CA ASN A 44 -9.65 1.67 -2.33
C ASN A 44 -10.06 1.27 -3.76
N GLU A 45 -11.27 1.61 -4.17
CA GLU A 45 -11.80 1.36 -5.50
C GLU A 45 -11.61 2.59 -6.37
N LEU A 46 -11.17 2.42 -7.62
CA LEU A 46 -11.19 3.51 -8.58
C LEU A 46 -12.64 3.89 -8.89
N GLY A 47 -12.87 5.17 -9.17
CA GLY A 47 -14.19 5.72 -9.36
C GLY A 47 -14.92 5.21 -10.59
N THR A 48 -16.08 5.79 -10.85
CA THR A 48 -16.97 5.37 -11.92
C THR A 48 -16.32 5.50 -13.28
N VAL A 49 -16.50 4.46 -14.06
CA VAL A 49 -16.07 4.37 -15.46
C VAL A 49 -16.54 5.59 -16.24
N GLY A 50 -15.60 6.27 -16.88
CA GLY A 50 -15.84 7.49 -17.65
C GLY A 50 -15.21 8.75 -17.05
N GLU A 51 -14.89 8.78 -15.78
CA GLU A 51 -14.08 9.83 -15.17
C GLU A 51 -12.59 9.50 -15.32
N LYS A 52 -11.81 10.46 -15.81
CA LYS A 52 -10.35 10.31 -15.85
C LYS A 52 -9.79 10.60 -14.46
N GLU A 53 -9.43 9.56 -13.75
CA GLU A 53 -8.66 9.66 -12.53
C GLU A 53 -7.16 9.64 -12.85
N VAL A 54 -6.40 10.33 -12.02
CA VAL A 54 -4.94 10.33 -12.01
C VAL A 54 -4.49 9.56 -10.80
N LEU A 55 -3.58 8.62 -11.00
CA LEU A 55 -2.94 7.87 -9.92
C LEU A 55 -1.63 8.56 -9.55
N ILE A 56 -1.40 8.71 -8.27
CA ILE A 56 -0.19 9.30 -7.70
C ILE A 56 0.35 8.34 -6.65
N ALA A 57 1.56 7.86 -6.85
CA ALA A 57 2.26 7.06 -5.85
C ALA A 57 2.97 8.00 -4.87
N LEU A 58 2.74 7.78 -3.58
CA LEU A 58 3.36 8.52 -2.48
C LEU A 58 4.34 7.61 -1.74
N GLY A 59 5.47 8.17 -1.32
CA GLY A 59 6.53 7.44 -0.63
C GLY A 59 7.66 6.99 -1.56
N GLU A 60 8.83 6.70 -0.99
CA GLU A 60 10.04 6.34 -1.73
C GLU A 60 10.06 4.83 -2.02
N THR A 61 10.32 4.48 -3.28
CA THR A 61 10.56 3.08 -3.68
C THR A 61 12.04 2.76 -3.59
N LYS A 62 12.38 1.65 -2.94
CA LYS A 62 13.74 1.16 -2.75
C LYS A 62 13.84 -0.28 -3.25
N ASP A 63 15.06 -0.76 -3.45
CA ASP A 63 15.31 -2.16 -3.78
C ASP A 63 15.18 -3.04 -2.52
N GLU A 64 13.94 -3.34 -2.13
CA GLU A 64 13.59 -4.06 -0.91
C GLU A 64 12.65 -5.24 -1.24
N PHE A 65 13.24 -6.41 -1.45
CA PHE A 65 12.53 -7.64 -1.81
C PHE A 65 12.59 -8.75 -0.75
N GLY A 66 13.30 -8.51 0.36
CA GLY A 66 13.46 -9.52 1.41
C GLY A 66 12.13 -9.90 2.06
N GLY A 67 11.67 -11.12 1.85
CA GLY A 67 10.38 -11.62 2.33
C GLY A 67 9.18 -11.23 1.49
N SER A 68 9.37 -10.57 0.34
CA SER A 68 8.28 -10.13 -0.55
C SER A 68 7.52 -11.30 -1.18
N ILE A 69 6.32 -11.01 -1.67
CA ILE A 69 5.52 -11.97 -2.46
C ILE A 69 6.28 -12.39 -3.72
N TRP A 70 7.00 -11.46 -4.38
CA TRP A 70 7.83 -11.82 -5.52
C TRP A 70 8.86 -12.89 -5.16
N GLN A 71 9.54 -12.72 -4.03
CA GLN A 71 10.53 -13.69 -3.58
C GLN A 71 9.89 -15.05 -3.27
N GLN A 72 8.70 -15.05 -2.65
CA GLN A 72 7.97 -16.29 -2.36
C GLN A 72 7.53 -17.04 -3.60
N VAL A 73 7.08 -16.36 -4.66
CA VAL A 73 6.64 -17.02 -5.90
C VAL A 73 7.77 -17.37 -6.85
N SER A 74 8.91 -16.68 -6.76
CA SER A 74 10.08 -16.92 -7.61
C SER A 74 11.06 -17.91 -6.99
N ALA A 75 11.09 -18.02 -5.66
CA ALA A 75 11.93 -18.98 -4.97
C ALA A 75 11.38 -20.41 -5.10
N ASP A 76 12.29 -21.40 -5.07
CA ASP A 76 11.88 -22.77 -4.79
C ASP A 76 11.42 -22.82 -3.33
N THR A 77 10.10 -22.80 -3.12
CA THR A 77 9.45 -22.69 -1.81
C THR A 77 9.74 -23.88 -0.87
N SER A 78 10.47 -24.89 -1.35
CA SER A 78 10.95 -26.01 -0.51
C SER A 78 12.07 -25.59 0.46
N ASP A 79 12.69 -24.42 0.27
CA ASP A 79 13.78 -23.93 1.09
C ASP A 79 13.54 -22.50 1.58
N ALA A 80 13.03 -22.37 2.83
CA ALA A 80 12.82 -21.07 3.47
C ALA A 80 14.14 -20.26 3.61
N SER A 81 15.31 -20.89 3.48
CA SER A 81 16.60 -20.19 3.47
C SER A 81 16.86 -19.42 2.18
N SER A 82 16.03 -19.62 1.15
CA SER A 82 16.11 -18.89 -0.13
C SER A 82 15.53 -17.47 -0.04
N LEU A 83 14.83 -17.12 1.03
CA LEU A 83 14.31 -15.77 1.26
C LEU A 83 15.45 -14.84 1.69
N ASN A 84 16.05 -14.16 0.71
CA ASN A 84 17.21 -13.29 0.86
C ASN A 84 16.86 -11.84 0.58
N GLY A 85 17.80 -10.95 0.89
CA GLY A 85 17.70 -9.53 0.58
C GLY A 85 17.33 -8.69 1.78
N LEU A 86 17.23 -7.40 1.55
CA LEU A 86 16.83 -6.44 2.58
C LEU A 86 15.31 -6.47 2.73
N PRO A 87 14.80 -6.69 3.94
CA PRO A 87 13.38 -6.50 4.21
C PRO A 87 13.04 -5.01 4.20
N PRO A 88 11.79 -4.65 3.90
CA PRO A 88 11.33 -3.27 3.94
C PRO A 88 11.66 -2.58 5.28
N GLN A 89 12.17 -1.36 5.18
CA GLN A 89 12.55 -0.56 6.33
C GLN A 89 11.51 0.53 6.58
N VAL A 90 10.95 0.55 7.79
CA VAL A 90 9.96 1.56 8.18
C VAL A 90 10.66 2.86 8.57
N ASP A 91 10.22 3.98 8.00
CA ASP A 91 10.59 5.33 8.42
C ASP A 91 9.39 5.98 9.14
N MET A 92 9.50 6.09 10.46
CA MET A 92 8.44 6.66 11.29
C MET A 92 8.14 8.14 10.97
N ALA A 93 9.10 8.87 10.40
CA ALA A 93 8.85 10.24 9.98
C ALA A 93 7.97 10.27 8.72
N ASN A 94 8.19 9.35 7.79
CA ASN A 94 7.36 9.19 6.60
C ASN A 94 5.96 8.68 6.95
N GLU A 95 5.84 7.72 7.86
CA GLU A 95 4.53 7.25 8.37
C GLU A 95 3.71 8.40 8.95
N LYS A 96 4.36 9.25 9.74
CA LYS A 96 3.70 10.43 10.32
C LYS A 96 3.24 11.41 9.23
N ARG A 97 4.05 11.66 8.22
CA ARG A 97 3.70 12.53 7.08
C ARG A 97 2.52 11.99 6.28
N LEU A 98 2.49 10.68 6.04
CA LEU A 98 1.36 10.01 5.39
C LEU A 98 0.08 10.17 6.22
N ALA A 99 0.15 9.93 7.53
CA ALA A 99 -1.00 10.12 8.40
C ALA A 99 -1.50 11.57 8.42
N GLU A 100 -0.59 12.54 8.43
CA GLU A 100 -0.93 13.97 8.33
C GLU A 100 -1.54 14.32 6.97
N PHE A 101 -1.04 13.75 5.87
CA PHE A 101 -1.58 13.93 4.54
C PHE A 101 -3.03 13.44 4.41
N PHE A 102 -3.35 12.28 5.01
CA PHE A 102 -4.71 11.74 4.97
C PHE A 102 -5.68 12.47 5.92
N HIS A 103 -5.16 13.17 6.92
CA HIS A 103 -6.02 13.85 7.89
C HIS A 103 -6.75 15.06 7.28
N GLY A 104 -8.05 14.88 7.06
CA GLY A 104 -8.92 15.95 6.52
C GLY A 104 -8.71 16.24 5.03
N ASN A 105 -8.09 15.32 4.29
CA ASN A 105 -7.91 15.45 2.85
C ASN A 105 -9.17 14.96 2.11
N ASP A 106 -9.86 15.89 1.44
CA ASP A 106 -11.06 15.65 0.64
C ASP A 106 -10.81 15.69 -0.87
N LEU A 107 -9.54 15.72 -1.29
CA LEU A 107 -9.16 15.76 -2.70
C LEU A 107 -9.08 14.35 -3.33
N LEU A 108 -8.99 13.32 -2.51
CA LEU A 108 -8.79 11.95 -2.97
C LEU A 108 -10.13 11.28 -3.28
N THR A 109 -10.14 10.51 -4.35
CA THR A 109 -11.25 9.64 -4.74
C THR A 109 -11.06 8.21 -4.24
N ALA A 110 -9.81 7.74 -4.19
CA ALA A 110 -9.45 6.44 -3.63
C ALA A 110 -8.02 6.46 -3.07
N ALA A 111 -7.72 5.51 -2.19
CA ALA A 111 -6.38 5.29 -1.66
C ALA A 111 -6.18 3.81 -1.33
N HIS A 112 -4.99 3.28 -1.60
CA HIS A 112 -4.61 1.91 -1.27
C HIS A 112 -3.14 1.88 -0.88
N ASP A 113 -2.82 1.15 0.18
CA ASP A 113 -1.42 0.91 0.57
C ASP A 113 -0.68 0.12 -0.51
N ILE A 114 0.58 0.49 -0.77
CA ILE A 114 1.47 -0.29 -1.62
C ILE A 114 2.21 -1.26 -0.72
N SER A 115 1.70 -2.48 -0.63
CA SER A 115 2.19 -3.53 0.25
C SER A 115 2.56 -4.79 -0.54
N GLU A 116 1.89 -5.89 -0.31
CA GLU A 116 2.15 -7.18 -0.94
C GLU A 116 2.07 -7.13 -2.47
N GLY A 117 3.16 -7.50 -3.14
CA GLY A 117 3.26 -7.48 -4.60
C GLY A 117 3.56 -6.11 -5.21
N GLY A 118 3.75 -5.06 -4.38
CA GLY A 118 4.18 -3.75 -4.80
C GLY A 118 3.14 -2.93 -5.59
N LEU A 119 3.62 -1.90 -6.27
CA LEU A 119 2.78 -0.92 -6.97
C LEU A 119 1.90 -1.56 -8.06
N ALA A 120 2.43 -2.51 -8.81
CA ALA A 120 1.69 -3.13 -9.91
C ALA A 120 0.47 -3.91 -9.41
N VAL A 121 0.62 -4.66 -8.31
CA VAL A 121 -0.49 -5.42 -7.70
C VAL A 121 -1.50 -4.46 -7.09
N THR A 122 -1.06 -3.45 -6.34
CA THR A 122 -1.94 -2.42 -5.77
C THR A 122 -2.78 -1.74 -6.85
N ALA A 123 -2.16 -1.29 -7.94
CA ALA A 123 -2.87 -0.65 -9.05
C ALA A 123 -3.90 -1.60 -9.69
N PHE A 124 -3.51 -2.87 -9.89
CA PHE A 124 -4.43 -3.90 -10.40
C PHE A 124 -5.62 -4.12 -9.47
N GLU A 125 -5.40 -4.19 -8.17
CA GLU A 125 -6.47 -4.38 -7.18
C GLU A 125 -7.45 -3.22 -7.16
N MET A 126 -6.96 -1.99 -7.20
CA MET A 126 -7.80 -0.78 -7.30
C MET A 126 -8.66 -0.79 -8.57
N ALA A 127 -8.06 -1.16 -9.71
CA ALA A 127 -8.79 -1.27 -10.99
C ALA A 127 -9.80 -2.42 -11.00
N LYS A 128 -9.43 -3.56 -10.44
CA LYS A 128 -10.31 -4.73 -10.35
C LYS A 128 -11.54 -4.47 -9.50
N ARG A 129 -11.41 -3.70 -8.42
CA ARG A 129 -12.51 -3.35 -7.51
C ARG A 129 -13.47 -2.33 -8.10
N ALA A 130 -13.03 -1.53 -9.07
CA ALA A 130 -13.89 -0.61 -9.83
C ALA A 130 -15.08 -1.30 -10.53
N GLY A 131 -15.02 -2.62 -10.64
CA GLY A 131 -16.08 -3.41 -11.27
C GLY A 131 -16.01 -3.42 -12.80
N ALA A 132 -16.98 -4.09 -13.41
CA ALA A 132 -17.08 -4.11 -14.87
C ALA A 132 -17.80 -2.85 -15.36
N THR A 133 -17.34 -2.33 -16.50
CA THR A 133 -18.02 -1.29 -17.25
C THR A 133 -19.41 -1.77 -17.74
N ALA A 134 -20.27 -0.86 -18.16
CA ALA A 134 -21.59 -1.19 -18.68
C ALA A 134 -21.56 -2.13 -19.90
N ASP A 135 -20.45 -2.18 -20.62
CA ASP A 135 -20.17 -3.09 -21.74
C ASP A 135 -19.45 -4.38 -21.31
N GLY A 136 -19.22 -4.58 -20.02
CA GLY A 136 -18.55 -5.74 -19.46
C GLY A 136 -17.03 -5.72 -19.54
N ALA A 137 -16.43 -4.62 -20.03
CA ALA A 137 -14.98 -4.42 -20.00
C ALA A 137 -14.51 -4.01 -18.61
N GLY A 138 -13.33 -4.40 -18.21
CA GLY A 138 -12.69 -3.92 -16.98
C GLY A 138 -12.05 -2.54 -17.18
N LEU A 139 -11.72 -1.88 -16.08
CA LEU A 139 -10.94 -0.64 -16.11
C LEU A 139 -9.49 -0.95 -16.53
N GLY A 140 -9.00 -0.24 -17.55
CA GLY A 140 -7.60 -0.27 -17.97
C GLY A 140 -6.78 0.79 -17.24
N LEU A 141 -5.51 0.49 -16.99
CA LEU A 141 -4.54 1.40 -16.38
C LEU A 141 -3.41 1.69 -17.35
N ASN A 142 -2.90 2.92 -17.32
CA ASN A 142 -1.66 3.31 -17.97
C ASN A 142 -0.76 3.92 -16.88
N LEU A 143 0.32 3.20 -16.53
CA LEU A 143 1.24 3.59 -15.48
C LEU A 143 2.58 4.01 -16.12
N ASP A 144 3.05 5.20 -15.76
CA ASP A 144 4.40 5.64 -16.03
C ASP A 144 5.25 5.40 -14.78
N LEU A 145 6.13 4.41 -14.84
CA LEU A 145 6.98 4.01 -13.72
C LEU A 145 8.33 4.74 -13.70
N THR A 146 8.64 5.53 -14.72
CA THR A 146 9.98 6.16 -14.89
C THR A 146 10.33 7.13 -13.76
N ALA A 147 9.32 7.74 -13.13
CA ALA A 147 9.51 8.63 -11.98
C ALA A 147 9.52 7.89 -10.63
N VAL A 148 9.20 6.60 -10.62
CA VAL A 148 9.11 5.81 -9.38
C VAL A 148 10.46 5.23 -9.00
N HIS A 149 11.16 4.62 -9.96
CA HIS A 149 12.50 4.07 -9.78
C HIS A 149 13.18 3.92 -11.13
N GLU A 150 14.52 3.97 -11.18
CA GLU A 150 15.31 3.78 -12.41
C GLU A 150 15.20 2.36 -12.99
N ASP A 151 14.98 1.37 -12.14
CA ASP A 151 14.66 0.00 -12.53
C ASP A 151 13.13 -0.20 -12.48
N GLU A 152 12.54 -0.49 -13.65
CA GLU A 152 11.09 -0.67 -13.79
C GLU A 152 10.56 -1.87 -12.99
N PHE A 153 11.37 -2.91 -12.81
CA PHE A 153 10.99 -4.06 -12.01
C PHE A 153 10.91 -3.69 -10.51
N VAL A 154 11.89 -2.96 -10.01
CA VAL A 154 11.89 -2.41 -8.65
C VAL A 154 10.69 -1.46 -8.47
N ALA A 155 10.46 -0.57 -9.44
CA ALA A 155 9.32 0.33 -9.43
C ALA A 155 7.98 -0.40 -9.29
N ALA A 156 7.82 -1.51 -10.02
CA ALA A 156 6.57 -2.25 -10.10
C ALA A 156 6.32 -3.18 -8.89
N PHE A 157 7.38 -3.87 -8.40
CA PHE A 157 7.21 -5.03 -7.53
C PHE A 157 7.92 -4.94 -6.17
N SER A 158 8.71 -3.89 -5.91
CA SER A 158 9.28 -3.69 -4.58
C SER A 158 8.17 -3.47 -3.55
N GLU A 159 8.37 -3.98 -2.34
CA GLU A 159 7.44 -3.87 -1.22
C GLU A 159 7.94 -2.89 -0.14
N SER A 160 8.65 -1.83 -0.54
CA SER A 160 9.12 -0.80 0.39
C SER A 160 7.98 -0.23 1.22
N ALA A 161 8.25 -0.03 2.51
CA ALA A 161 7.27 0.49 3.47
C ALA A 161 6.93 1.97 3.23
N SER A 162 5.90 2.46 3.91
CA SER A 162 5.49 3.87 3.90
C SER A 162 5.08 4.39 2.53
N ARG A 163 4.41 3.56 1.72
CA ARG A 163 3.93 3.93 0.39
C ARG A 163 2.45 3.73 0.24
N VAL A 164 1.81 4.64 -0.49
CA VAL A 164 0.37 4.60 -0.80
C VAL A 164 0.14 5.03 -2.24
N LEU A 165 -0.73 4.33 -2.95
CA LEU A 165 -1.25 4.74 -4.24
C LEU A 165 -2.58 5.46 -4.01
N VAL A 166 -2.65 6.72 -4.42
CA VAL A 166 -3.87 7.52 -4.29
C VAL A 166 -4.44 7.85 -5.67
N ALA A 167 -5.73 7.97 -5.74
CA ALA A 167 -6.46 8.43 -6.91
C ALA A 167 -7.10 9.80 -6.65
N THR A 168 -7.13 10.63 -7.67
CA THR A 168 -7.80 11.93 -7.64
C THR A 168 -8.27 12.30 -9.05
N THR A 169 -9.12 13.30 -9.18
CA THR A 169 -9.51 13.84 -10.49
C THR A 169 -8.37 14.68 -11.08
N ALA A 170 -8.31 14.75 -12.41
CA ALA A 170 -7.22 15.42 -13.12
C ALA A 170 -7.08 16.92 -12.76
N ASP A 171 -8.17 17.59 -12.43
CA ASP A 171 -8.19 19.00 -12.03
C ASP A 171 -7.65 19.23 -10.61
N ARG A 172 -7.58 18.18 -9.77
CA ARG A 172 -7.06 18.22 -8.39
C ARG A 172 -5.65 17.66 -8.25
N ALA A 173 -5.11 17.03 -9.27
CA ALA A 173 -3.82 16.33 -9.20
C ALA A 173 -2.68 17.25 -8.72
N ASP A 174 -2.58 18.47 -9.23
CA ASP A 174 -1.55 19.44 -8.82
C ASP A 174 -1.71 19.85 -7.34
N GLN A 175 -2.95 19.92 -6.84
CA GLN A 175 -3.20 20.23 -5.43
C GLN A 175 -2.76 19.07 -4.53
N VAL A 176 -3.05 17.83 -4.93
CA VAL A 176 -2.60 16.64 -4.22
C VAL A 176 -1.08 16.59 -4.17
N LEU A 177 -0.40 16.83 -5.29
CA LEU A 177 1.07 16.88 -5.37
C LEU A 177 1.66 17.97 -4.48
N ALA A 178 1.03 19.15 -4.42
CA ALA A 178 1.49 20.25 -3.57
C ALA A 178 1.32 19.96 -2.06
N LEU A 179 0.29 19.20 -1.68
CA LEU A 179 0.04 18.81 -0.31
C LEU A 179 0.87 17.61 0.13
N SER A 180 1.23 16.74 -0.80
CA SER A 180 2.07 15.60 -0.49
C SER A 180 3.49 16.09 -0.17
N LEU A 181 3.86 16.06 1.09
CA LEU A 181 5.22 16.35 1.55
C LEU A 181 6.20 15.21 1.23
N ILE A 182 5.67 14.14 0.68
CA ILE A 182 6.38 12.94 0.29
C ILE A 182 6.23 12.82 -1.23
N HIS A 183 7.24 13.28 -1.94
CA HIS A 183 7.29 13.13 -3.40
C HIS A 183 8.09 11.88 -3.77
N ILE A 184 7.66 11.27 -4.81
CA ILE A 184 8.45 10.29 -5.55
C ILE A 184 9.06 10.97 -6.76
#